data_bf2312f34e997e077b2b77ffa0d6c696
#
_entry.id   bf2312f34e997e077b2b77ffa0d6c696
#
_cell.length_a   1.000
_cell.length_b   1.000
_cell.length_c   1.000
_cell.angle_alpha   90.00
_cell.angle_beta   90.00
_cell.angle_gamma   90.00
#
_symmetry.space_group_name_H-M   'P 1'
#
loop_
_entity.id
_entity.type
_entity.pdbx_description
1 polymer ?
#
loop_
_entity_poly.entity_id
_entity_poly.type
_entity_poly.pdbx_seq_one_letter_code
_entity_poly.pdbx_strand_id
1 'polypeptide(L)'
;ASFVDKNSKKMDVDLRDIVSDNFGFGDFVFRNPHTLEEVARVRNLKELQNIIFHIPTESFLYHVQRNHISRWLYSRAMFPPAEFLKQITWDSLQDVNGHRQVIFEAIVKYRKMKNRGVVAIFQRDRFDRYSNFARIGEGSLGGKGRGLAFIDNMVKRHPEFNEFENATVAIPKTVVLCTDIFDEFMDAN
;
A
#
# COMPACT_ATOMS: atom_id res chain seq x y z
N ALA A 1 -21.63 18.91 12.36
CA ALA A 1 -22.55 17.80 12.08
C ALA A 1 -22.97 17.90 10.62
N SER A 2 -22.87 16.81 9.88
CA SER A 2 -23.32 16.74 8.50
C SER A 2 -24.80 16.35 8.47
N PHE A 3 -25.54 16.92 7.54
CA PHE A 3 -26.98 16.70 7.38
C PHE A 3 -27.27 16.17 5.98
N VAL A 4 -28.13 15.17 5.88
CA VAL A 4 -28.64 14.61 4.59
C VAL A 4 -30.14 14.83 4.54
N ASP A 5 -30.60 15.49 3.49
CA ASP A 5 -32.03 15.59 3.21
C ASP A 5 -32.50 14.24 2.62
N LYS A 6 -33.36 13.54 3.39
CA LYS A 6 -33.93 12.24 2.98
C LYS A 6 -34.79 12.29 1.74
N ASN A 7 -35.26 13.49 1.34
CA ASN A 7 -36.09 13.69 0.16
C ASN A 7 -35.30 14.17 -1.06
N SER A 8 -33.96 14.35 -0.91
CA SER A 8 -33.10 14.75 -2.01
C SER A 8 -33.00 13.63 -3.06
N LYS A 9 -33.14 13.98 -4.34
CA LYS A 9 -32.88 13.06 -5.46
C LYS A 9 -31.42 12.59 -5.53
N LYS A 10 -30.52 13.21 -4.76
CA LYS A 10 -29.10 12.92 -4.67
C LYS A 10 -28.71 12.29 -3.32
N MET A 11 -29.68 11.83 -2.53
CA MET A 11 -29.46 11.31 -1.18
C MET A 11 -28.34 10.26 -1.13
N ASP A 12 -28.26 9.35 -2.09
CA ASP A 12 -27.24 8.30 -2.13
C ASP A 12 -25.83 8.87 -2.36
N VAL A 13 -25.71 9.93 -3.16
CA VAL A 13 -24.44 10.63 -3.41
C VAL A 13 -24.04 11.42 -2.17
N ASP A 14 -24.97 12.20 -1.62
CA ASP A 14 -24.72 13.02 -0.42
C ASP A 14 -24.37 12.13 0.78
N LEU A 15 -25.05 10.99 0.94
CA LEU A 15 -24.75 10.02 1.99
C LEU A 15 -23.36 9.40 1.81
N ARG A 16 -23.00 9.01 0.57
CA ARG A 16 -21.69 8.47 0.25
C ARG A 16 -20.58 9.49 0.58
N ASP A 17 -20.76 10.73 0.17
CA ASP A 17 -19.79 11.79 0.39
C ASP A 17 -19.63 12.09 1.88
N ILE A 18 -20.72 12.17 2.63
CA ILE A 18 -20.69 12.36 4.08
C ILE A 18 -20.03 11.18 4.79
N VAL A 19 -20.36 9.95 4.42
CA VAL A 19 -19.71 8.75 4.99
C VAL A 19 -18.24 8.72 4.62
N SER A 20 -17.89 9.03 3.38
CA SER A 20 -16.50 9.11 2.93
C SER A 20 -15.69 10.12 3.73
N ASP A 21 -16.23 11.33 3.91
CA ASP A 21 -15.54 12.45 4.56
C ASP A 21 -15.44 12.28 6.08
N ASN A 22 -16.50 11.79 6.72
CA ASN A 22 -16.54 11.70 8.19
C ASN A 22 -15.95 10.39 8.74
N PHE A 23 -16.00 9.29 7.98
CA PHE A 23 -15.49 7.98 8.41
C PHE A 23 -14.17 7.59 7.73
N GLY A 24 -13.62 8.45 6.86
CA GLY A 24 -12.32 8.21 6.22
C GLY A 24 -12.31 7.08 5.19
N PHE A 25 -13.48 6.67 4.67
CA PHE A 25 -13.57 5.65 3.61
C PHE A 25 -13.11 6.15 2.24
N GLY A 26 -13.02 7.47 2.07
CA GLY A 26 -12.55 8.13 0.85
C GLY A 26 -11.04 8.21 0.71
N ASP A 27 -10.60 8.94 -0.30
CA ASP A 27 -9.20 9.26 -0.51
C ASP A 27 -8.62 10.03 0.69
N PHE A 28 -7.34 9.83 0.96
CA PHE A 28 -6.66 10.70 1.92
C PHE A 28 -6.21 11.98 1.21
N VAL A 29 -6.66 13.12 1.74
CA VAL A 29 -6.36 14.44 1.18
C VAL A 29 -5.40 15.17 2.10
N PHE A 30 -4.20 15.44 1.61
CA PHE A 30 -3.27 16.35 2.26
C PHE A 30 -3.73 17.79 2.03
N ARG A 31 -3.83 18.56 3.09
CA ARG A 31 -4.30 19.96 3.06
C ARG A 31 -3.25 20.90 3.60
N ASN A 32 -3.23 22.10 3.07
CA ASN A 32 -2.50 23.20 3.69
C ASN A 32 -3.14 23.53 5.06
N PRO A 33 -2.37 23.62 6.16
CA PRO A 33 -2.92 23.86 7.49
C PRO A 33 -3.59 25.23 7.66
N HIS A 34 -3.24 26.22 6.83
CA HIS A 34 -3.72 27.60 6.93
C HIS A 34 -4.89 27.88 5.99
N THR A 35 -4.81 27.42 4.73
CA THR A 35 -5.85 27.69 3.72
C THR A 35 -6.86 26.57 3.61
N LEU A 36 -6.54 25.38 4.15
CA LEU A 36 -7.32 24.13 4.00
C LEU A 36 -7.46 23.63 2.55
N GLU A 37 -6.76 24.26 1.62
CA GLU A 37 -6.71 23.82 0.24
C GLU A 37 -6.03 22.46 0.10
N GLU A 38 -6.48 21.71 -0.91
CA GLU A 38 -5.90 20.41 -1.24
C GLU A 38 -4.48 20.61 -1.80
N VAL A 39 -3.51 19.92 -1.20
CA VAL A 39 -2.11 19.91 -1.62
C VAL A 39 -1.81 18.63 -2.42
N ALA A 40 -2.34 17.51 -1.98
CA ALA A 40 -2.19 16.23 -2.63
C ALA A 40 -3.29 15.27 -2.19
N ARG A 41 -3.55 14.25 -3.02
CA ARG A 41 -4.55 13.22 -2.77
C ARG A 41 -3.98 11.85 -3.02
N VAL A 42 -4.31 10.89 -2.17
CA VAL A 42 -3.93 9.49 -2.32
C VAL A 42 -5.12 8.57 -2.08
N ARG A 43 -5.24 7.56 -2.93
CA ARG A 43 -6.33 6.57 -2.91
C ARG A 43 -5.94 5.28 -2.20
N ASN A 44 -4.65 4.99 -2.15
CA ASN A 44 -4.12 3.73 -1.66
C ASN A 44 -2.70 3.88 -1.09
N LEU A 45 -2.21 2.81 -0.46
CA LEU A 45 -0.87 2.80 0.15
C LEU A 45 0.27 2.97 -0.85
N LYS A 46 0.12 2.52 -2.10
CA LYS A 46 1.16 2.67 -3.12
C LYS A 46 1.33 4.16 -3.48
N GLU A 47 0.22 4.86 -3.66
CA GLU A 47 0.24 6.30 -3.92
C GLU A 47 0.82 7.07 -2.72
N LEU A 48 0.39 6.76 -1.48
CA LEU A 48 0.94 7.38 -0.29
C LEU A 48 2.46 7.17 -0.19
N GLN A 49 2.92 5.95 -0.42
CA GLN A 49 4.34 5.60 -0.44
C GLN A 49 5.12 6.41 -1.46
N ASN A 50 4.57 6.65 -2.65
CA ASN A 50 5.25 7.36 -3.73
C ASN A 50 5.38 8.87 -3.46
N ILE A 51 4.41 9.48 -2.77
CA ILE A 51 4.38 10.93 -2.60
C ILE A 51 4.85 11.42 -1.22
N ILE A 52 5.01 10.53 -0.23
CA ILE A 52 5.24 10.91 1.17
C ILE A 52 6.44 11.86 1.36
N PHE A 53 7.49 11.71 0.53
CA PHE A 53 8.66 12.58 0.56
C PHE A 53 8.47 13.91 -0.19
N HIS A 54 7.41 14.04 -0.99
CA HIS A 54 7.13 15.23 -1.79
C HIS A 54 6.04 16.13 -1.19
N ILE A 55 5.36 15.67 -0.15
CA ILE A 55 4.36 16.47 0.55
C ILE A 55 5.03 17.67 1.23
N PRO A 56 4.52 18.90 1.10
CA PRO A 56 5.03 20.05 1.83
C PRO A 56 5.09 19.79 3.34
N THR A 57 6.16 20.23 3.98
CA THR A 57 6.43 19.94 5.40
C THR A 57 5.29 20.33 6.32
N GLU A 58 4.72 21.51 6.13
CA GLU A 58 3.62 22.01 6.96
C GLU A 58 2.37 21.12 6.85
N SER A 59 2.02 20.73 5.62
CA SER A 59 0.90 19.81 5.38
C SER A 59 1.17 18.44 5.99
N PHE A 60 2.37 17.90 5.82
CA PHE A 60 2.77 16.63 6.40
C PHE A 60 2.63 16.64 7.93
N LEU A 61 3.24 17.61 8.60
CA LEU A 61 3.19 17.76 10.07
C LEU A 61 1.76 17.96 10.57
N TYR A 62 0.97 18.79 9.86
CA TYR A 62 -0.45 18.99 10.19
C TYR A 62 -1.23 17.67 10.28
N HIS A 63 -0.99 16.75 9.36
CA HIS A 63 -1.70 15.48 9.31
C HIS A 63 -1.15 14.44 10.28
N VAL A 64 0.16 14.33 10.45
CA VAL A 64 0.74 13.31 11.34
C VAL A 64 0.51 13.64 12.81
N GLN A 65 0.68 14.89 13.23
CA GLN A 65 0.43 15.33 14.60
C GLN A 65 -1.02 15.15 15.07
N ARG A 66 -1.96 15.14 14.12
CA ARG A 66 -3.40 14.90 14.38
C ARG A 66 -3.84 13.46 14.16
N ASN A 67 -2.90 12.56 13.90
CA ASN A 67 -3.15 11.15 13.62
C ASN A 67 -4.12 10.91 12.43
N HIS A 68 -4.17 11.83 11.46
CA HIS A 68 -5.08 11.68 10.34
C HIS A 68 -4.72 10.47 9.47
N ILE A 69 -3.42 10.20 9.24
CA ILE A 69 -2.97 9.05 8.45
C ILE A 69 -3.35 7.74 9.16
N SER A 70 -3.12 7.62 10.49
CA SER A 70 -3.49 6.41 11.22
C SER A 70 -5.00 6.18 11.23
N ARG A 71 -5.82 7.23 11.38
CA ARG A 71 -7.29 7.14 11.28
C ARG A 71 -7.74 6.65 9.90
N TRP A 72 -7.14 7.18 8.83
CA TRP A 72 -7.43 6.75 7.47
C TRP A 72 -7.06 5.27 7.24
N LEU A 73 -5.97 4.80 7.81
CA LEU A 73 -5.59 3.39 7.77
C LEU A 73 -6.56 2.51 8.55
N TYR A 74 -7.01 2.98 9.72
CA TYR A 74 -8.03 2.29 10.53
C TYR A 74 -9.35 2.12 9.78
N SER A 75 -9.84 3.18 9.13
CA SER A 75 -11.09 3.12 8.38
C SER A 75 -11.06 2.12 7.22
N ARG A 76 -9.86 1.75 6.76
CA ARG A 76 -9.61 0.75 5.72
C ARG A 76 -9.24 -0.62 6.26
N ALA A 77 -9.45 -0.88 7.54
CA ALA A 77 -9.08 -2.11 8.25
C ALA A 77 -7.58 -2.49 8.12
N MET A 78 -6.72 -1.48 7.95
CA MET A 78 -5.26 -1.66 7.92
C MET A 78 -4.69 -1.47 9.32
N PHE A 79 -5.13 -2.30 10.26
CA PHE A 79 -4.87 -2.14 11.70
C PHE A 79 -3.38 -2.13 12.07
N PRO A 80 -2.51 -3.05 11.59
CA PRO A 80 -1.12 -3.08 12.02
C PRO A 80 -0.35 -1.78 11.77
N PRO A 81 -0.34 -1.18 10.56
CA PRO A 81 0.32 0.10 10.36
C PRO A 81 -0.42 1.26 11.05
N ALA A 82 -1.74 1.20 11.20
CA ALA A 82 -2.50 2.23 11.89
C ALA A 82 -2.14 2.31 13.37
N GLU A 83 -2.09 1.16 14.06
CA GLU A 83 -1.69 1.07 15.47
C GLU A 83 -0.25 1.53 15.66
N PHE A 84 0.67 1.06 14.81
CA PHE A 84 2.06 1.47 14.88
C PHE A 84 2.21 2.99 14.76
N LEU A 85 1.60 3.62 13.77
CA LEU A 85 1.70 5.06 13.55
C LEU A 85 1.02 5.88 14.65
N LYS A 86 -0.05 5.36 15.26
CA LYS A 86 -0.77 6.01 16.36
C LYS A 86 0.08 6.13 17.63
N GLN A 87 1.00 5.19 17.85
CA GLN A 87 1.85 5.16 19.05
C GLN A 87 3.05 6.11 18.95
N ILE A 88 3.34 6.64 17.75
CA ILE A 88 4.49 7.50 17.54
C ILE A 88 4.17 8.92 18.03
N THR A 89 5.06 9.48 18.83
CA THR A 89 5.04 10.88 19.18
C THR A 89 5.74 11.67 18.06
N TRP A 90 4.96 12.50 17.39
CA TRP A 90 5.46 13.30 16.25
C TRP A 90 5.99 14.65 16.78
N ASP A 91 7.08 14.59 17.55
CA ASP A 91 7.70 15.78 18.13
C ASP A 91 8.66 16.42 17.13
N SER A 92 8.50 17.71 17.00
CA SER A 92 9.41 18.69 16.41
C SER A 92 9.72 18.65 14.91
N LEU A 93 9.87 19.85 14.38
CA LEU A 93 10.41 20.23 13.06
C LEU A 93 11.84 19.68 12.78
N GLN A 94 12.51 19.09 13.77
CA GLN A 94 13.92 18.75 13.66
C GLN A 94 14.22 17.50 12.86
N ASP A 95 13.26 16.55 12.72
CA ASP A 95 13.47 15.31 11.95
C ASP A 95 12.26 14.92 11.09
N VAL A 96 11.80 15.85 10.28
CA VAL A 96 10.67 15.61 9.36
C VAL A 96 10.95 14.47 8.38
N ASN A 97 12.18 14.37 7.90
CA ASN A 97 12.55 13.30 6.96
C ASN A 97 12.60 11.93 7.65
N GLY A 98 13.05 11.87 8.90
CA GLY A 98 12.95 10.64 9.70
C GLY A 98 11.49 10.21 9.90
N HIS A 99 10.59 11.16 10.22
CA HIS A 99 9.16 10.88 10.31
C HIS A 99 8.57 10.34 9.00
N ARG A 100 8.95 10.91 7.86
CA ARG A 100 8.53 10.40 6.54
C ARG A 100 9.04 8.99 6.31
N GLN A 101 10.29 8.73 6.67
CA GLN A 101 10.91 7.42 6.54
C GLN A 101 10.19 6.36 7.37
N VAL A 102 9.82 6.68 8.61
CA VAL A 102 9.07 5.79 9.50
C VAL A 102 7.72 5.39 8.89
N ILE A 103 6.98 6.37 8.34
CA ILE A 103 5.70 6.07 7.67
C ILE A 103 5.93 5.23 6.42
N PHE A 104 6.93 5.59 5.60
CA PHE A 104 7.28 4.86 4.40
C PHE A 104 7.60 3.38 4.71
N GLU A 105 8.44 3.13 5.70
CA GLU A 105 8.83 1.77 6.10
C GLU A 105 7.65 0.96 6.65
N ALA A 106 6.80 1.58 7.47
CA ALA A 106 5.59 0.94 7.98
C ALA A 106 4.65 0.50 6.84
N ILE A 107 4.46 1.38 5.85
CA ILE A 107 3.66 1.08 4.66
C ILE A 107 4.28 -0.04 3.83
N VAL A 108 5.59 0.03 3.55
CA VAL A 108 6.32 -0.98 2.78
C VAL A 108 6.26 -2.34 3.48
N LYS A 109 6.50 -2.38 4.78
CA LYS A 109 6.42 -3.60 5.60
C LYS A 109 5.02 -4.23 5.52
N TYR A 110 3.98 -3.43 5.69
CA TYR A 110 2.60 -3.91 5.61
C TYR A 110 2.23 -4.40 4.21
N ARG A 111 2.62 -3.69 3.16
CA ARG A 111 2.37 -4.10 1.76
C ARG A 111 3.09 -5.41 1.43
N LYS A 112 4.36 -5.55 1.85
CA LYS A 112 5.11 -6.82 1.71
C LYS A 112 4.41 -7.96 2.44
N MET A 113 3.89 -7.71 3.64
CA MET A 113 3.16 -8.71 4.41
C MET A 113 1.85 -9.13 3.70
N LYS A 114 1.09 -8.18 3.19
CA LYS A 114 -0.17 -8.45 2.45
C LYS A 114 0.05 -9.17 1.14
N ASN A 115 1.16 -8.90 0.46
CA ASN A 115 1.51 -9.54 -0.81
C ASN A 115 2.18 -10.93 -0.65
N ARG A 116 2.22 -11.46 0.58
CA ARG A 116 2.77 -12.81 0.82
C ARG A 116 1.92 -13.86 0.09
N GLY A 117 2.58 -14.64 -0.76
CA GLY A 117 1.94 -15.72 -1.51
C GLY A 117 1.01 -15.27 -2.65
N VAL A 118 0.92 -13.98 -2.93
CA VAL A 118 0.16 -13.46 -4.06
C VAL A 118 1.05 -13.41 -5.29
N VAL A 119 0.63 -14.11 -6.34
CA VAL A 119 1.23 -14.01 -7.68
C VAL A 119 0.49 -12.92 -8.44
N ALA A 120 1.05 -11.72 -8.46
CA ALA A 120 0.45 -10.59 -9.15
C ALA A 120 0.59 -10.72 -10.67
N ILE A 121 -0.41 -10.26 -11.44
CA ILE A 121 -0.25 -10.12 -12.88
C ILE A 121 0.74 -8.98 -13.14
N PHE A 122 1.77 -9.24 -13.95
CA PHE A 122 2.73 -8.24 -14.34
C PHE A 122 2.09 -7.24 -15.33
N GLN A 123 2.05 -5.99 -14.94
CA GLN A 123 1.68 -4.87 -15.81
C GLN A 123 2.79 -3.84 -15.76
N ARG A 124 3.35 -3.46 -16.90
CA ARG A 124 4.53 -2.59 -17.00
C ARG A 124 4.32 -1.24 -16.35
N ASP A 125 3.15 -0.65 -16.52
CA ASP A 125 2.71 0.64 -15.98
C ASP A 125 2.34 0.57 -14.48
N ARG A 126 1.99 -0.62 -14.01
CA ARG A 126 1.54 -0.87 -12.62
C ARG A 126 2.47 -1.77 -11.83
N PHE A 127 3.68 -2.00 -12.34
CA PHE A 127 4.64 -2.86 -11.65
C PHE A 127 4.98 -2.30 -10.27
N ASP A 128 4.80 -3.15 -9.26
CA ASP A 128 5.17 -2.84 -7.90
C ASP A 128 6.57 -3.38 -7.61
N ARG A 129 7.56 -2.47 -7.45
CA ARG A 129 8.95 -2.84 -7.13
C ARG A 129 9.09 -3.67 -5.86
N TYR A 130 8.09 -3.67 -4.99
CA TYR A 130 8.05 -4.43 -3.74
C TYR A 130 7.34 -5.79 -3.86
N SER A 131 6.79 -6.11 -5.02
CA SER A 131 6.33 -7.45 -5.34
C SER A 131 7.54 -8.32 -5.73
N ASN A 132 7.67 -9.47 -5.10
CA ASN A 132 8.76 -10.40 -5.39
C ASN A 132 8.37 -11.44 -6.46
N PHE A 133 7.08 -11.62 -6.70
CA PHE A 133 6.60 -12.64 -7.62
C PHE A 133 5.49 -12.09 -8.51
N ALA A 134 5.65 -12.22 -9.82
CA ALA A 134 4.65 -11.81 -10.80
C ALA A 134 4.53 -12.85 -11.92
N ARG A 135 3.40 -12.83 -12.62
CA ARG A 135 3.15 -13.65 -13.81
C ARG A 135 2.80 -12.77 -15.01
N ILE A 136 3.19 -13.23 -16.19
CA ILE A 136 2.73 -12.72 -17.48
C ILE A 136 1.87 -13.81 -18.12
N GLY A 137 0.68 -13.45 -18.55
CA GLY A 137 -0.33 -14.38 -19.07
C GLY A 137 -1.34 -14.81 -18.04
N GLU A 138 -2.36 -15.52 -18.49
CA GLU A 138 -3.48 -16.00 -17.69
C GLU A 138 -3.49 -17.52 -17.51
N GLY A 139 -2.66 -18.22 -18.26
CA GLY A 139 -2.51 -19.66 -18.22
C GLY A 139 -1.87 -20.20 -16.95
N SER A 140 -1.46 -21.45 -16.97
CA SER A 140 -0.82 -22.10 -15.83
C SER A 140 0.59 -21.55 -15.58
N LEU A 141 0.96 -21.39 -14.30
CA LEU A 141 2.32 -21.06 -13.87
C LEU A 141 3.34 -22.20 -14.10
N GLY A 142 2.87 -23.40 -14.41
CA GLY A 142 3.69 -24.60 -14.43
C GLY A 142 4.15 -25.04 -13.03
N GLY A 143 4.80 -26.20 -12.95
CA GLY A 143 5.24 -26.81 -11.69
C GLY A 143 6.33 -25.98 -10.98
N LYS A 144 7.32 -25.49 -11.73
CA LYS A 144 8.43 -24.67 -11.18
C LYS A 144 7.93 -23.33 -10.63
N GLY A 145 7.08 -22.63 -11.36
CA GLY A 145 6.51 -21.35 -10.92
C GLY A 145 5.69 -21.50 -9.64
N ARG A 146 4.84 -22.54 -9.57
CA ARG A 146 4.06 -22.84 -8.35
C ARG A 146 4.96 -23.21 -7.17
N GLY A 147 5.98 -24.04 -7.40
CA GLY A 147 6.96 -24.41 -6.37
C GLY A 147 7.70 -23.22 -5.79
N LEU A 148 8.20 -22.32 -6.64
CA LEU A 148 8.87 -21.09 -6.19
C LEU A 148 7.94 -20.16 -5.41
N ALA A 149 6.70 -19.97 -5.86
CA ALA A 149 5.72 -19.16 -5.14
C ALA A 149 5.37 -19.76 -3.76
N PHE A 150 5.30 -21.09 -3.67
CA PHE A 150 5.10 -21.79 -2.41
C PHE A 150 6.29 -21.60 -1.45
N ILE A 151 7.52 -21.76 -1.95
CA ILE A 151 8.73 -21.57 -1.14
C ILE A 151 8.85 -20.10 -0.69
N ASP A 152 8.57 -19.12 -1.56
CA ASP A 152 8.55 -17.69 -1.17
C ASP A 152 7.59 -17.43 0.00
N ASN A 153 6.40 -18.04 -0.05
CA ASN A 153 5.44 -17.94 1.04
C ASN A 153 5.94 -18.63 2.33
N MET A 154 6.55 -19.81 2.21
CA MET A 154 7.14 -20.51 3.37
C MET A 154 8.24 -19.70 4.03
N VAL A 155 9.23 -19.24 3.26
CA VAL A 155 10.36 -18.44 3.79
C VAL A 155 9.84 -17.18 4.50
N LYS A 156 8.81 -16.52 3.96
CA LYS A 156 8.23 -15.32 4.57
C LYS A 156 7.40 -15.61 5.84
N ARG A 157 6.88 -16.83 5.99
CA ARG A 157 6.12 -17.24 7.19
C ARG A 157 7.00 -17.70 8.33
N HIS A 158 8.23 -18.11 8.04
CA HIS A 158 9.17 -18.71 8.96
C HIS A 158 10.37 -17.77 9.18
N PRO A 159 10.28 -16.82 10.15
CA PRO A 159 11.35 -15.86 10.43
C PRO A 159 12.68 -16.54 10.80
N GLU A 160 12.61 -17.76 11.36
CA GLU A 160 13.76 -18.58 11.72
C GLU A 160 14.74 -18.83 10.56
N PHE A 161 14.28 -18.77 9.32
CA PHE A 161 15.17 -18.85 8.16
C PHE A 161 16.11 -17.66 8.00
N ASN A 162 15.87 -16.56 8.72
CA ASN A 162 16.67 -15.34 8.67
C ASN A 162 17.39 -15.02 9.98
N GLU A 163 17.49 -15.99 10.89
CA GLU A 163 18.22 -15.85 12.17
C GLU A 163 19.72 -16.02 12.05
N PHE A 164 20.23 -16.26 10.85
CA PHE A 164 21.67 -16.41 10.60
C PHE A 164 22.33 -15.06 10.35
N GLU A 165 23.33 -14.71 11.16
CA GLU A 165 24.01 -13.39 11.11
C GLU A 165 24.57 -13.01 9.73
N ASN A 166 25.01 -13.98 8.94
CA ASN A 166 25.68 -13.75 7.66
C ASN A 166 24.97 -14.36 6.44
N ALA A 167 23.71 -14.81 6.60
CA ALA A 167 22.97 -15.44 5.52
C ALA A 167 21.51 -14.97 5.50
N THR A 168 21.00 -14.69 4.31
CA THR A 168 19.59 -14.40 4.10
C THR A 168 18.99 -15.42 3.16
N VAL A 169 17.95 -16.09 3.59
CA VAL A 169 17.17 -17.01 2.74
C VAL A 169 16.08 -16.21 2.03
N ALA A 170 16.19 -16.07 0.73
CA ALA A 170 15.22 -15.33 -0.06
C ALA A 170 15.03 -15.96 -1.45
N ILE A 171 13.82 -15.81 -1.98
CA ILE A 171 13.57 -16.07 -3.39
C ILE A 171 13.89 -14.78 -4.17
N PRO A 172 14.66 -14.85 -5.25
CA PRO A 172 14.93 -13.68 -6.09
C PRO A 172 13.61 -13.16 -6.69
N LYS A 173 13.60 -11.90 -7.11
CA LYS A 173 12.47 -11.37 -7.87
C LYS A 173 12.25 -12.22 -9.11
N THR A 174 11.04 -12.76 -9.24
CA THR A 174 10.70 -13.74 -10.26
C THR A 174 9.49 -13.25 -11.07
N VAL A 175 9.62 -13.30 -12.38
CA VAL A 175 8.48 -13.16 -13.30
C VAL A 175 8.34 -14.48 -14.06
N VAL A 176 7.16 -15.07 -13.99
CA VAL A 176 6.86 -16.35 -14.66
C VAL A 176 6.03 -16.07 -15.91
N LEU A 177 6.47 -16.59 -17.02
CA LEU A 177 5.64 -16.69 -18.23
C LEU A 177 4.70 -17.86 -18.08
N CYS A 178 3.40 -17.61 -18.19
CA CYS A 178 2.38 -18.65 -18.13
C CYS A 178 2.35 -19.47 -19.42
N THR A 179 1.68 -20.62 -19.40
CA THR A 179 1.65 -21.58 -20.53
C THR A 179 1.04 -20.96 -21.81
N ASP A 180 0.06 -20.12 -21.67
CA ASP A 180 -0.55 -19.39 -22.80
C ASP A 180 0.46 -18.52 -23.56
N ILE A 181 1.38 -17.88 -22.88
CA ILE A 181 2.46 -17.09 -23.53
C ILE A 181 3.45 -18.00 -24.27
N PHE A 182 3.71 -19.21 -23.76
CA PHE A 182 4.52 -20.18 -24.45
C PHE A 182 3.82 -20.69 -25.71
N ASP A 183 2.52 -20.97 -25.63
CA ASP A 183 1.70 -21.41 -26.76
C ASP A 183 1.68 -20.33 -27.86
N GLU A 184 1.45 -19.06 -27.50
CA GLU A 184 1.54 -17.92 -28.43
C GLU A 184 2.91 -17.81 -29.13
N PHE A 185 3.99 -18.04 -28.38
CA PHE A 185 5.33 -18.04 -28.95
C PHE A 185 5.55 -19.18 -29.96
N MET A 186 5.04 -20.38 -29.65
CA MET A 186 5.15 -21.54 -30.54
C MET A 186 4.30 -21.38 -31.79
N ASP A 187 3.13 -20.75 -31.68
CA ASP A 187 2.23 -20.49 -32.83
C ASP A 187 2.77 -19.40 -33.79
N ALA A 188 3.61 -18.50 -33.26
CA ALA A 188 4.19 -17.38 -34.02
C ALA A 188 5.52 -17.73 -34.74
N ASN A 189 6.11 -18.91 -34.51
CA ASN A 189 7.38 -19.37 -35.07
C ASN A 189 7.27 -20.77 -35.69
#